data_1e6135eafcacea451f87dfd8a39a60b8
#
_entry.id   1e6135eafcacea451f87dfd8a39a60b8
#
_cell.length_a   1.000
_cell.length_b   1.000
_cell.length_c   1.000
_cell.angle_alpha   90.00
_cell.angle_beta   90.00
_cell.angle_gamma   90.00
#
_symmetry.space_group_name_H-M   'P 1'
#
loop_
_entity.id
_entity.type
_entity.pdbx_description
1 polymer ?
#
loop_
_entity_poly.entity_id
_entity_poly.type
_entity_poly.pdbx_seq_one_letter_code
_entity_poly.pdbx_strand_id
1 'polypeptide(L)'
;MDWKQAAARGLGWLTTLPYRGRPGITLGPGLLGNGRLRISGPGRVVLEADINAWSHAEVNRLITTHTDAVIHIGRHARLNGCTIVAAKRVDVGADCVLGSCEIRDHLPYSESAVDRRRPGRAQPVVIEDNVWIGGQVSVLPGVRIGRDSVVGIHAVVFDAIPPGVIVGGNPARVLRQLDLRSSGDNREQ
;
A
#
# COMPACT_ATOMS: atom_id res chain seq x y z
N MET A 1 -4.88 -8.45 27.34
CA MET A 1 -4.17 -7.59 26.33
C MET A 1 -2.69 -7.89 26.49
N ASP A 2 -2.06 -8.39 25.44
CA ASP A 2 -0.62 -8.74 25.48
C ASP A 2 0.20 -7.44 25.68
N TRP A 3 1.08 -7.41 26.71
CA TRP A 3 1.92 -6.27 27.02
C TRP A 3 2.79 -5.84 25.82
N LYS A 4 3.18 -6.79 24.95
CA LYS A 4 3.92 -6.53 23.71
C LYS A 4 3.11 -5.68 22.72
N GLN A 5 1.81 -5.95 22.60
CA GLN A 5 0.92 -5.15 21.76
C GLN A 5 0.71 -3.75 22.34
N ALA A 6 0.56 -3.63 23.66
CA ALA A 6 0.44 -2.33 24.30
C ALA A 6 1.70 -1.48 24.11
N ALA A 7 2.89 -2.07 24.28
CA ALA A 7 4.17 -1.41 24.03
C ALA A 7 4.33 -0.99 22.56
N ALA A 8 3.96 -1.84 21.61
CA ALA A 8 4.01 -1.56 20.18
C ALA A 8 3.05 -0.40 19.78
N ARG A 9 1.86 -0.33 20.38
CA ARG A 9 0.93 0.78 20.21
C ARG A 9 1.49 2.08 20.79
N GLY A 10 2.07 2.04 21.99
CA GLY A 10 2.74 3.18 22.60
C GLY A 10 3.89 3.71 21.76
N LEU A 11 4.73 2.83 21.22
CA LEU A 11 5.81 3.19 20.31
C LEU A 11 5.27 3.78 19.00
N GLY A 12 4.20 3.17 18.44
CA GLY A 12 3.52 3.69 17.26
C GLY A 12 2.97 5.09 17.48
N TRP A 13 2.39 5.35 18.66
CA TRP A 13 1.90 6.69 19.03
C TRP A 13 3.04 7.70 19.10
N LEU A 14 4.16 7.38 19.78
CA LEU A 14 5.33 8.25 19.91
C LEU A 14 5.98 8.56 18.55
N THR A 15 6.18 7.55 17.72
CA THR A 15 6.85 7.70 16.43
C THR A 15 6.01 8.43 15.39
N THR A 16 4.71 8.53 15.59
CA THR A 16 3.79 9.27 14.72
C THR A 16 3.45 10.67 15.23
N LEU A 17 3.94 11.07 16.42
CA LEU A 17 3.77 12.43 16.95
C LEU A 17 4.09 13.55 15.94
N PRO A 18 5.18 13.46 15.14
CA PRO A 18 5.51 14.50 14.16
C PRO A 18 4.45 14.69 13.05
N TYR A 19 3.55 13.74 12.90
CA TYR A 19 2.49 13.78 11.88
C TYR A 19 1.12 14.16 12.43
N ARG A 20 0.93 14.04 13.77
CA ARG A 20 -0.33 14.40 14.44
C ARG A 20 -0.55 15.90 14.40
N GLY A 21 -1.74 16.29 13.95
CA GLY A 21 -2.09 17.71 13.80
C GLY A 21 -1.49 18.39 12.56
N ARG A 22 -0.70 17.70 11.74
CA ARG A 22 -0.24 18.26 10.47
C ARG A 22 -1.42 18.38 9.49
N PRO A 23 -1.59 19.53 8.83
CA PRO A 23 -2.57 19.66 7.74
C PRO A 23 -2.37 18.57 6.69
N GLY A 24 -3.45 17.94 6.27
CA GLY A 24 -3.41 16.90 5.23
C GLY A 24 -3.07 15.49 5.74
N ILE A 25 -2.68 15.29 7.00
CA ILE A 25 -2.42 13.96 7.54
C ILE A 25 -3.49 13.58 8.56
N THR A 26 -4.17 12.46 8.29
CA THR A 26 -5.15 11.85 9.20
C THR A 26 -4.64 10.47 9.62
N LEU A 27 -4.50 10.27 10.94
CA LEU A 27 -4.08 9.00 11.52
C LEU A 27 -5.21 8.47 12.40
N GLY A 28 -5.74 7.31 12.02
CA GLY A 28 -6.72 6.56 12.81
C GLY A 28 -6.14 6.00 14.11
N PRO A 29 -7.00 5.50 15.00
CA PRO A 29 -6.58 4.87 16.25
C PRO A 29 -5.87 3.53 15.99
N GLY A 30 -5.14 3.04 16.99
CA GLY A 30 -4.58 1.69 16.98
C GLY A 30 -3.34 1.48 16.11
N LEU A 31 -2.73 2.54 15.56
CA LEU A 31 -1.55 2.40 14.71
C LEU A 31 -0.38 1.76 15.46
N LEU A 32 0.14 0.67 14.91
CA LEU A 32 1.36 -0.01 15.36
C LEU A 32 2.54 0.44 14.50
N GLY A 33 3.66 0.78 15.13
CA GLY A 33 4.84 1.20 14.38
C GLY A 33 6.13 1.11 15.19
N ASN A 34 7.25 0.92 14.51
CA ASN A 34 8.60 0.88 15.09
C ASN A 34 9.47 2.07 14.64
N GLY A 35 8.84 3.18 14.25
CA GLY A 35 9.54 4.37 13.77
C GLY A 35 9.97 4.31 12.29
N ARG A 36 9.65 3.25 11.60
CA ARG A 36 9.97 3.09 10.16
C ARG A 36 8.79 3.49 9.26
N LEU A 37 8.12 4.58 9.60
CA LEU A 37 7.10 5.22 8.77
C LEU A 37 7.55 6.65 8.45
N ARG A 38 7.51 7.03 7.18
CA ARG A 38 7.80 8.38 6.70
C ARG A 38 6.65 8.86 5.82
N ILE A 39 6.06 9.99 6.20
CA ILE A 39 5.00 10.65 5.43
C ILE A 39 5.53 12.01 5.00
N SER A 40 5.46 12.30 3.69
CA SER A 40 5.97 13.56 3.12
C SER A 40 5.15 14.01 1.92
N GLY A 41 5.33 15.29 1.57
CA GLY A 41 4.65 15.94 0.45
C GLY A 41 3.51 16.84 0.88
N PRO A 42 2.92 17.59 -0.07
CA PRO A 42 1.94 18.63 0.21
C PRO A 42 0.48 18.13 0.22
N GLY A 43 0.22 16.91 -0.27
CA GLY A 43 -1.13 16.37 -0.42
C GLY A 43 -1.67 15.73 0.85
N ARG A 44 -2.68 14.90 0.70
CA ARG A 44 -3.41 14.25 1.79
C ARG A 44 -2.98 12.80 1.96
N VAL A 45 -2.75 12.39 3.23
CA VAL A 45 -2.50 10.99 3.61
C VAL A 45 -3.49 10.63 4.72
N VAL A 46 -4.28 9.60 4.47
CA VAL A 46 -5.27 9.07 5.42
C VAL A 46 -4.91 7.64 5.74
N LEU A 47 -4.60 7.37 6.99
CA LEU A 47 -4.46 6.02 7.54
C LEU A 47 -5.67 5.76 8.43
N GLU A 48 -6.45 4.73 8.11
CA GLU A 48 -7.59 4.34 8.93
C GLU A 48 -7.17 3.65 10.24
N ALA A 49 -8.11 3.04 10.94
CA ALA A 49 -7.86 2.38 12.23
C ALA A 49 -6.98 1.12 12.09
N ASP A 50 -6.23 0.84 13.14
CA ASP A 50 -5.49 -0.41 13.36
C ASP A 50 -4.46 -0.75 12.26
N ILE A 51 -3.89 0.27 11.64
CA ILE A 51 -2.80 0.07 10.66
C ILE A 51 -1.56 -0.49 11.37
N ASN A 52 -0.99 -1.54 10.79
CA ASN A 52 0.30 -2.07 11.23
C ASN A 52 1.42 -1.61 10.27
N ALA A 53 2.13 -0.56 10.67
CA ALA A 53 3.29 -0.03 9.95
C ALA A 53 4.63 -0.52 10.54
N TRP A 54 4.63 -1.69 11.17
CA TRP A 54 5.83 -2.31 11.71
C TRP A 54 6.63 -2.98 10.60
N SER A 55 7.75 -2.39 10.24
CA SER A 55 8.63 -2.90 9.19
C SER A 55 9.94 -3.45 9.77
N HIS A 56 10.39 -4.58 9.26
CA HIS A 56 11.60 -5.25 9.76
C HIS A 56 12.88 -4.72 9.12
N ALA A 57 12.87 -4.43 7.85
CA ALA A 57 14.07 -4.01 7.11
C ALA A 57 13.94 -2.59 6.53
N GLU A 58 12.95 -2.35 5.69
CA GLU A 58 12.81 -1.12 4.93
C GLU A 58 11.86 -0.13 5.60
N VAL A 59 11.93 1.12 5.20
CA VAL A 59 11.06 2.19 5.70
C VAL A 59 9.80 2.24 4.84
N ASN A 60 8.62 2.25 5.47
CA ASN A 60 7.38 2.59 4.80
C ASN A 60 7.40 4.08 4.41
N ARG A 61 7.26 4.39 3.13
CA ARG A 61 7.24 5.75 2.60
C ARG A 61 5.91 6.05 1.93
N LEU A 62 5.22 7.07 2.41
CA LEU A 62 3.99 7.58 1.82
C LEU A 62 4.27 9.01 1.34
N ILE A 63 4.31 9.21 0.03
CA ILE A 63 4.80 10.45 -0.59
C ILE A 63 3.72 11.00 -1.52
N THR A 64 3.25 12.21 -1.23
CA THR A 64 2.41 12.95 -2.17
C THR A 64 3.23 14.00 -2.91
N THR A 65 3.01 14.17 -4.20
CA THR A 65 3.81 15.10 -5.03
C THR A 65 3.05 16.37 -5.40
N HIS A 66 1.72 16.40 -5.22
CA HIS A 66 0.84 17.54 -5.49
C HIS A 66 -0.07 17.79 -4.29
N THR A 67 -0.61 19.01 -4.19
CA THR A 67 -1.47 19.45 -3.07
C THR A 67 -2.82 18.76 -3.04
N ASP A 68 -3.33 18.36 -4.18
CA ASP A 68 -4.59 17.62 -4.37
C ASP A 68 -4.40 16.10 -4.38
N ALA A 69 -3.15 15.62 -4.32
CA ALA A 69 -2.85 14.20 -4.26
C ALA A 69 -3.36 13.56 -2.97
N VAL A 70 -3.84 12.32 -3.07
CA VAL A 70 -4.37 11.55 -1.94
C VAL A 70 -3.73 10.17 -1.89
N ILE A 71 -3.26 9.78 -0.71
CA ILE A 71 -2.97 8.39 -0.34
C ILE A 71 -3.95 8.00 0.74
N HIS A 72 -4.74 6.96 0.51
CA HIS A 72 -5.66 6.39 1.47
C HIS A 72 -5.30 4.94 1.75
N ILE A 73 -5.19 4.57 3.04
CA ILE A 73 -4.91 3.21 3.49
C ILE A 73 -6.04 2.78 4.41
N GLY A 74 -6.76 1.76 4.01
CA GLY A 74 -7.88 1.17 4.72
C GLY A 74 -7.46 0.46 6.01
N ARG A 75 -8.43 0.28 6.90
CA ARG A 75 -8.23 -0.31 8.23
C ARG A 75 -7.54 -1.67 8.19
N HIS A 76 -6.82 -2.00 9.28
CA HIS A 76 -6.10 -3.26 9.49
C HIS A 76 -5.00 -3.56 8.45
N ALA A 77 -4.72 -2.66 7.50
CA ALA A 77 -3.67 -2.87 6.53
C ALA A 77 -2.29 -3.01 7.21
N ARG A 78 -1.45 -3.87 6.63
CA ARG A 78 -0.07 -4.11 7.07
C ARG A 78 0.91 -3.56 6.04
N LEU A 79 1.77 -2.66 6.49
CA LEU A 79 2.80 -2.04 5.68
C LEU A 79 4.17 -2.54 6.14
N ASN A 80 4.88 -3.24 5.27
CA ASN A 80 6.19 -3.82 5.60
C ASN A 80 7.26 -3.37 4.59
N GLY A 81 7.64 -2.10 4.66
CA GLY A 81 8.68 -1.51 3.81
C GLY A 81 8.20 -1.03 2.45
N CYS A 82 6.90 -0.77 2.29
CA CYS A 82 6.36 -0.29 1.02
C CYS A 82 6.66 1.19 0.76
N THR A 83 6.79 1.54 -0.51
CA THR A 83 6.86 2.92 -0.98
C THR A 83 5.63 3.22 -1.85
N ILE A 84 4.83 4.19 -1.43
CA ILE A 84 3.64 4.65 -2.16
C ILE A 84 3.85 6.10 -2.55
N VAL A 85 3.76 6.40 -3.85
CA VAL A 85 3.92 7.75 -4.39
C VAL A 85 2.68 8.14 -5.18
N ALA A 86 2.03 9.23 -4.78
CA ALA A 86 0.84 9.73 -5.43
C ALA A 86 1.01 11.15 -5.95
N ALA A 87 0.71 11.36 -7.23
CA ALA A 87 0.50 12.67 -7.83
C ALA A 87 -1.00 13.01 -7.93
N LYS A 88 -1.85 12.01 -7.97
CA LYS A 88 -3.31 12.14 -7.99
C LYS A 88 -3.96 11.32 -6.90
N ARG A 89 -3.89 9.98 -6.98
CA ARG A 89 -4.56 9.13 -5.99
C ARG A 89 -4.05 7.69 -5.96
N VAL A 90 -3.79 7.20 -4.76
CA VAL A 90 -3.58 5.77 -4.48
C VAL A 90 -4.50 5.37 -3.34
N ASP A 91 -5.39 4.42 -3.60
CA ASP A 91 -6.29 3.83 -2.61
C ASP A 91 -5.85 2.39 -2.32
N VAL A 92 -5.68 2.08 -1.06
CA VAL A 92 -5.46 0.72 -0.54
C VAL A 92 -6.62 0.38 0.37
N GLY A 93 -7.30 -0.71 0.09
CA GLY A 93 -8.46 -1.19 0.84
C GLY A 93 -8.10 -1.74 2.22
N ALA A 94 -9.13 -2.20 2.92
CA ALA A 94 -9.00 -2.81 4.25
C ALA A 94 -8.29 -4.17 4.18
N ASP A 95 -7.69 -4.57 5.30
CA ASP A 95 -7.09 -5.90 5.50
C ASP A 95 -5.96 -6.28 4.51
N CYS A 96 -5.44 -5.31 3.76
CA CYS A 96 -4.34 -5.51 2.81
C CYS A 96 -3.00 -5.78 3.50
N VAL A 97 -2.15 -6.57 2.85
CA VAL A 97 -0.76 -6.82 3.27
C VAL A 97 0.18 -6.36 2.16
N LEU A 98 0.97 -5.32 2.45
CA LEU A 98 1.94 -4.76 1.51
C LEU A 98 3.36 -5.11 1.97
N GLY A 99 4.06 -5.93 1.20
CA GLY A 99 5.50 -6.17 1.38
C GLY A 99 6.34 -4.95 1.00
N SER A 100 7.65 -5.13 0.87
CA SER A 100 8.56 -4.10 0.35
C SER A 100 8.31 -3.89 -1.15
N CYS A 101 7.21 -3.22 -1.47
CA CYS A 101 6.73 -2.97 -2.83
C CYS A 101 6.76 -1.48 -3.16
N GLU A 102 6.66 -1.17 -4.44
CA GLU A 102 6.54 0.18 -4.94
C GLU A 102 5.21 0.35 -5.69
N ILE A 103 4.42 1.36 -5.28
CA ILE A 103 3.12 1.68 -5.87
C ILE A 103 3.16 3.14 -6.31
N ARG A 104 2.94 3.38 -7.60
CA ARG A 104 2.95 4.73 -8.17
C ARG A 104 1.75 4.96 -9.06
N ASP A 105 1.11 6.10 -8.92
CA ASP A 105 0.05 6.55 -9.82
C ASP A 105 0.58 7.39 -11.00
N HIS A 106 1.89 7.63 -11.06
CA HIS A 106 2.55 8.34 -12.15
C HIS A 106 4.00 7.91 -12.29
N LEU A 107 4.56 8.09 -13.48
CA LEU A 107 5.99 7.92 -13.74
C LEU A 107 6.70 9.28 -13.61
N PRO A 108 7.97 9.31 -13.17
CA PRO A 108 8.73 10.55 -13.04
C PRO A 108 8.98 11.24 -14.38
N TYR A 109 8.91 10.49 -15.48
CA TYR A 109 9.12 10.97 -16.84
C TYR A 109 7.96 10.56 -17.73
N SER A 110 7.66 11.41 -18.74
CA SER A 110 6.67 11.10 -19.76
C SER A 110 7.17 9.99 -20.71
N GLU A 111 6.27 9.13 -21.16
CA GLU A 111 6.54 8.15 -22.21
C GLU A 111 6.73 8.81 -23.58
N SER A 112 6.28 10.05 -23.76
CA SER A 112 6.46 10.82 -24.98
C SER A 112 7.94 11.13 -25.25
N ALA A 113 8.43 10.77 -26.42
CA ALA A 113 9.80 11.07 -26.82
C ALA A 113 10.08 12.58 -26.91
N VAL A 114 9.04 13.38 -27.19
CA VAL A 114 9.15 14.85 -27.34
C VAL A 114 9.16 15.54 -25.99
N ASP A 115 8.39 15.05 -25.03
CA ASP A 115 8.19 15.68 -23.71
C ASP A 115 8.72 14.84 -22.55
N ARG A 116 9.74 14.04 -22.77
CA ARG A 116 10.25 13.06 -21.80
C ARG A 116 10.65 13.68 -20.45
N ARG A 117 11.02 14.95 -20.42
CA ARG A 117 11.39 15.63 -19.17
C ARG A 117 10.21 16.04 -18.30
N ARG A 118 8.98 15.99 -18.81
CA ARG A 118 7.79 16.23 -18.03
C ARG A 118 7.40 14.97 -17.27
N PRO A 119 6.75 15.08 -16.10
CA PRO A 119 6.17 13.93 -15.43
C PRO A 119 5.15 13.20 -16.33
N GLY A 120 5.09 11.90 -16.23
CA GLY A 120 4.07 11.10 -16.87
C GLY A 120 2.67 11.45 -16.34
N ARG A 121 1.63 11.14 -17.14
CA ARG A 121 0.24 11.39 -16.73
C ARG A 121 -0.10 10.57 -15.49
N ALA A 122 -0.63 11.22 -14.46
CA ALA A 122 -1.09 10.54 -13.27
C ALA A 122 -2.42 9.81 -13.52
N GLN A 123 -2.46 8.52 -13.19
CA GLN A 123 -3.62 7.63 -13.30
C GLN A 123 -3.81 6.93 -11.95
N PRO A 124 -4.96 7.12 -11.27
CA PRO A 124 -5.18 6.55 -9.96
C PRO A 124 -4.93 5.05 -9.91
N VAL A 125 -4.33 4.59 -8.80
CA VAL A 125 -4.17 3.18 -8.49
C VAL A 125 -5.16 2.79 -7.41
N VAL A 126 -5.84 1.65 -7.59
CA VAL A 126 -6.80 1.11 -6.63
C VAL A 126 -6.42 -0.32 -6.28
N ILE A 127 -6.16 -0.56 -5.02
CA ILE A 127 -5.98 -1.89 -4.45
C ILE A 127 -7.20 -2.15 -3.58
N GLU A 128 -8.01 -3.15 -3.93
CA GLU A 128 -9.22 -3.48 -3.20
C GLU A 128 -8.89 -4.20 -1.87
N ASP A 129 -9.94 -4.56 -1.11
CA ASP A 129 -9.78 -5.19 0.20
C ASP A 129 -9.11 -6.57 0.13
N ASN A 130 -8.42 -6.92 1.21
CA ASN A 130 -7.80 -8.23 1.42
C ASN A 130 -6.81 -8.65 0.31
N VAL A 131 -6.09 -7.68 -0.27
CA VAL A 131 -5.04 -7.95 -1.26
C VAL A 131 -3.71 -8.16 -0.56
N TRP A 132 -2.99 -9.20 -0.97
CA TRP A 132 -1.61 -9.42 -0.54
C TRP A 132 -0.64 -9.10 -1.68
N ILE A 133 0.21 -8.09 -1.47
CA ILE A 133 1.30 -7.74 -2.38
C ILE A 133 2.63 -8.20 -1.77
N GLY A 134 3.33 -9.07 -2.48
CA GLY A 134 4.63 -9.59 -2.11
C GLY A 134 5.75 -8.54 -2.13
N GLY A 135 6.94 -8.95 -1.73
CA GLY A 135 8.13 -8.08 -1.77
C GLY A 135 8.62 -7.81 -3.20
N GLN A 136 9.25 -6.64 -3.41
CA GLN A 136 9.85 -6.22 -4.67
C GLN A 136 8.84 -6.17 -5.85
N VAL A 137 7.56 -5.98 -5.54
CA VAL A 137 6.51 -5.79 -6.55
C VAL A 137 6.47 -4.33 -6.97
N SER A 138 6.28 -4.08 -8.27
CA SER A 138 6.00 -2.75 -8.81
C SER A 138 4.57 -2.70 -9.33
N VAL A 139 3.76 -1.77 -8.83
CA VAL A 139 2.41 -1.48 -9.32
C VAL A 139 2.42 -0.16 -10.06
N LEU A 140 2.06 -0.21 -11.35
CA LEU A 140 2.16 0.92 -12.27
C LEU A 140 0.90 1.78 -12.29
N PRO A 141 0.98 3.00 -12.86
CA PRO A 141 -0.14 3.94 -12.92
C PRO A 141 -1.40 3.34 -13.57
N GLY A 142 -2.56 3.65 -13.00
CA GLY A 142 -3.86 3.23 -13.55
C GLY A 142 -4.28 1.80 -13.20
N VAL A 143 -3.43 1.05 -12.50
CA VAL A 143 -3.73 -0.34 -12.14
C VAL A 143 -4.84 -0.41 -11.09
N ARG A 144 -5.75 -1.37 -11.29
CA ARG A 144 -6.71 -1.85 -10.28
C ARG A 144 -6.41 -3.29 -9.93
N ILE A 145 -6.24 -3.59 -8.66
CA ILE A 145 -6.08 -4.97 -8.14
C ILE A 145 -7.35 -5.35 -7.39
N GLY A 146 -8.04 -6.37 -7.91
CA GLY A 146 -9.29 -6.86 -7.34
C GLY A 146 -9.09 -7.54 -5.99
N ARG A 147 -10.13 -7.48 -5.15
CA ARG A 147 -10.13 -8.04 -3.79
C ARG A 147 -9.69 -9.49 -3.73
N ASP A 148 -9.20 -9.90 -2.58
CA ASP A 148 -8.82 -11.30 -2.30
C ASP A 148 -7.72 -11.83 -3.22
N SER A 149 -6.96 -10.96 -3.90
CA SER A 149 -5.91 -11.39 -4.83
C SER A 149 -4.53 -11.35 -4.18
N VAL A 150 -3.62 -12.14 -4.73
CA VAL A 150 -2.22 -12.23 -4.29
C VAL A 150 -1.31 -11.86 -5.47
N VAL A 151 -0.43 -10.90 -5.23
CA VAL A 151 0.63 -10.54 -6.18
C VAL A 151 1.94 -11.13 -5.69
N GLY A 152 2.49 -12.08 -6.45
CA GLY A 152 3.74 -12.76 -6.14
C GLY A 152 4.95 -11.82 -6.11
N ILE A 153 5.99 -12.22 -5.39
CA ILE A 153 7.24 -11.46 -5.27
C ILE A 153 7.84 -11.14 -6.66
N HIS A 154 8.50 -9.98 -6.78
CA HIS A 154 9.16 -9.52 -8.01
C HIS A 154 8.22 -9.32 -9.21
N ALA A 155 6.92 -9.31 -9.01
CA ALA A 155 5.98 -9.05 -10.10
C ALA A 155 5.96 -7.57 -10.50
N VAL A 156 5.70 -7.31 -11.79
CA VAL A 156 5.45 -5.96 -12.31
C VAL A 156 4.04 -5.91 -12.89
N VAL A 157 3.16 -5.15 -12.24
CA VAL A 157 1.74 -5.08 -12.56
C VAL A 157 1.48 -3.88 -13.47
N PHE A 158 1.16 -4.16 -14.74
CA PHE A 158 0.82 -3.15 -15.77
C PHE A 158 -0.68 -3.06 -16.02
N ASP A 159 -1.37 -4.17 -15.87
CA ASP A 159 -2.78 -4.32 -16.24
C ASP A 159 -3.64 -4.55 -14.98
N ALA A 160 -4.94 -4.33 -15.11
CA ALA A 160 -5.88 -4.62 -14.04
C ALA A 160 -5.88 -6.12 -13.70
N ILE A 161 -5.90 -6.42 -12.40
CA ILE A 161 -5.96 -7.78 -11.86
C ILE A 161 -7.39 -8.06 -11.40
N PRO A 162 -8.03 -9.15 -11.90
CA PRO A 162 -9.34 -9.55 -11.42
C PRO A 162 -9.32 -9.99 -9.94
N PRO A 163 -10.46 -10.03 -9.24
CA PRO A 163 -10.50 -10.49 -7.85
C PRO A 163 -10.25 -12.01 -7.74
N GLY A 164 -9.74 -12.43 -6.60
CA GLY A 164 -9.60 -13.84 -6.24
C GLY A 164 -8.57 -14.62 -7.04
N VAL A 165 -7.49 -13.99 -7.47
CA VAL A 165 -6.44 -14.66 -8.25
C VAL A 165 -5.06 -14.54 -7.60
N ILE A 166 -4.16 -15.45 -7.96
CA ILE A 166 -2.72 -15.28 -7.78
C ILE A 166 -2.11 -14.87 -9.11
N VAL A 167 -1.34 -13.78 -9.07
CA VAL A 167 -0.58 -13.29 -10.23
C VAL A 167 0.91 -13.25 -9.91
N GLY A 168 1.75 -13.32 -10.94
CA GLY A 168 3.21 -13.19 -10.81
C GLY A 168 3.89 -12.95 -12.14
N GLY A 169 5.18 -12.61 -12.08
CA GLY A 169 6.03 -12.38 -13.25
C GLY A 169 6.12 -10.92 -13.68
N ASN A 170 6.92 -10.66 -14.70
CA ASN A 170 7.11 -9.37 -15.36
C ASN A 170 6.96 -9.52 -16.88
N PRO A 171 5.86 -9.06 -17.47
CA PRO A 171 4.66 -8.51 -16.84
C PRO A 171 3.89 -9.55 -16.02
N ALA A 172 3.17 -9.11 -14.98
CA ALA A 172 2.37 -9.99 -14.14
C ALA A 172 1.24 -10.66 -14.97
N ARG A 173 1.07 -11.97 -14.75
CA ARG A 173 0.00 -12.77 -15.38
C ARG A 173 -0.69 -13.62 -14.33
N VAL A 174 -1.97 -13.94 -14.58
CA VAL A 174 -2.72 -14.83 -13.71
C VAL A 174 -2.10 -16.22 -13.75
N LEU A 175 -1.70 -16.71 -12.60
CA LEU A 175 -1.12 -18.05 -12.43
C LEU A 175 -2.21 -19.06 -12.06
N ARG A 176 -3.16 -18.67 -11.20
CA ARG A 176 -4.32 -19.50 -10.83
C ARG A 176 -5.41 -18.68 -10.16
N GLN A 177 -6.63 -19.22 -10.15
CA GLN A 177 -7.74 -18.74 -9.33
C GLN A 177 -7.56 -19.20 -7.87
N LEU A 178 -8.01 -18.37 -6.92
CA LEU A 178 -8.13 -18.76 -5.52
C LEU A 178 -9.50 -19.39 -5.26
N ASP A 179 -9.52 -20.47 -4.53
CA ASP A 179 -10.79 -21.01 -4.03
C ASP A 179 -11.22 -20.22 -2.79
N LEU A 180 -12.15 -19.30 -2.97
CA LEU A 180 -12.65 -18.45 -1.88
C LEU A 180 -13.66 -19.18 -0.98
N ARG A 181 -14.00 -20.46 -1.26
CA ARG A 181 -14.99 -21.23 -0.50
C ARG A 181 -14.39 -22.02 0.66
N SER A 182 -13.07 -22.09 0.80
CA SER A 182 -12.39 -22.98 1.76
C SER A 182 -11.98 -22.32 3.09
N SER A 183 -12.50 -21.16 3.46
CA SER A 183 -12.14 -20.48 4.72
C SER A 183 -12.97 -20.90 5.93
N GLY A 184 -13.71 -22.01 5.87
CA GLY A 184 -14.69 -22.43 6.89
C GLY A 184 -14.37 -23.67 7.71
N ASP A 185 -13.33 -24.47 7.38
CA ASP A 185 -13.18 -25.76 8.09
C ASP A 185 -11.73 -26.27 8.14
N ASN A 186 -10.87 -25.58 8.89
CA ASN A 186 -9.60 -26.18 9.36
C ASN A 186 -9.19 -25.56 10.71
N ARG A 187 -10.06 -25.70 11.71
CA ARG A 187 -9.67 -25.60 13.12
C ARG A 187 -9.85 -26.95 13.76
N GLU A 188 -9.08 -27.94 13.36
CA GLU A 188 -8.85 -29.17 14.12
C GLU A 188 -7.90 -30.07 13.33
N GLN A 189 -6.58 -29.91 13.57
CA GLN A 189 -5.63 -31.01 13.69
C GLN A 189 -4.32 -30.45 14.25
#